data_8a04beb745f7bbbcec9754943e63cb92
#
_entry.id   8a04beb745f7bbbcec9754943e63cb92
#
_cell.length_a   1.000
_cell.length_b   1.000
_cell.length_c   1.000
_cell.angle_alpha   90.00
_cell.angle_beta   90.00
_cell.angle_gamma   90.00
#
_symmetry.space_group_name_H-M   'P 1'
#
loop_
_entity.id
_entity.type
_entity.pdbx_description
1 polymer ?
#
loop_
_entity_poly.entity_id
_entity_poly.type
_entity_poly.pdbx_seq_one_letter_code
_entity_poly.pdbx_strand_id
1 'polypeptide(L)'
;MNEEKKIKVAITHGDINGVGYEVILKTFGDSRMFDICTPIVYGSTKVASYHKKLLTSMPQEMQFTSIRDASEAQDRKFNFINLTSEEVKIDLGKSTDVAGRLSRESLNRACADLKAGKVDVLVTAPINKRNIQAPDFDFPGHTEYLSHQFGSSSLMMMVCDRIRIGIMTNHYALKDVPGALTHNLLFDKMMLMNESLKRDFGITRPKIAVLALDPHAGDDGVIGDFDKKVIRPVIDEVQSKGVLAYGPFPSDGFFGSSEFNKFDGVLALYHDQGLIPFKLMSFTEGVNYTAGLPYVRTSPAHGTGYDIAGKDKASEQSFRSAVYLACNILRNRKEYDELNANPLK
;
A
#
# COMPACT_ATOMS: atom_id res chain seq x y z
N MET A 1 18.08 -15.33 -25.91
CA MET A 1 17.50 -15.08 -24.58
C MET A 1 16.50 -13.96 -24.78
N ASN A 2 15.19 -14.25 -24.65
CA ASN A 2 14.21 -13.16 -24.63
C ASN A 2 14.52 -12.30 -23.40
N GLU A 3 14.92 -11.05 -23.58
CA GLU A 3 14.99 -10.09 -22.47
C GLU A 3 13.59 -10.00 -21.87
N GLU A 4 13.46 -10.44 -20.65
CA GLU A 4 12.21 -10.37 -19.90
C GLU A 4 11.83 -8.88 -19.78
N LYS A 5 10.68 -8.51 -20.36
CA LYS A 5 10.22 -7.11 -20.39
C LYS A 5 10.12 -6.59 -18.97
N LYS A 6 10.88 -5.54 -18.64
CA LYS A 6 10.88 -4.94 -17.30
C LYS A 6 9.50 -4.43 -16.91
N ILE A 7 9.17 -4.62 -15.64
CA ILE A 7 7.91 -4.16 -15.06
C ILE A 7 7.84 -2.64 -15.14
N LYS A 8 6.79 -2.11 -15.77
CA LYS A 8 6.49 -0.68 -15.81
C LYS A 8 5.75 -0.27 -14.53
N VAL A 9 6.40 0.55 -13.72
CA VAL A 9 5.85 1.04 -12.45
C VAL A 9 5.28 2.43 -12.64
N ALA A 10 3.96 2.57 -12.57
CA ALA A 10 3.31 3.87 -12.47
C ALA A 10 3.54 4.46 -11.07
N ILE A 11 3.99 5.71 -11.01
CA ILE A 11 4.28 6.40 -9.76
C ILE A 11 3.48 7.70 -9.73
N THR A 12 2.62 7.85 -8.72
CA THR A 12 1.95 9.12 -8.44
C THR A 12 2.74 9.92 -7.43
N HIS A 13 2.90 11.22 -7.67
CA HIS A 13 3.77 12.07 -6.86
C HIS A 13 3.20 12.46 -5.48
N GLY A 14 1.90 12.18 -5.23
CA GLY A 14 1.25 12.58 -4.00
C GLY A 14 1.11 14.11 -3.86
N ASP A 15 1.23 14.62 -2.64
CA ASP A 15 1.18 16.07 -2.40
C ASP A 15 2.51 16.74 -2.76
N ILE A 16 2.48 17.71 -3.67
CA ILE A 16 3.69 18.40 -4.19
C ILE A 16 4.40 19.25 -3.13
N ASN A 17 3.69 19.62 -2.06
CA ASN A 17 4.23 20.41 -0.96
C ASN A 17 4.79 19.54 0.18
N GLY A 18 4.64 18.22 0.07
CA GLY A 18 5.15 17.23 1.02
C GLY A 18 6.46 16.58 0.55
N VAL A 19 6.79 15.43 1.15
CA VAL A 19 8.01 14.66 0.86
C VAL A 19 7.88 13.73 -0.36
N GLY A 20 6.73 13.70 -1.05
CA GLY A 20 6.48 12.76 -2.14
C GLY A 20 7.56 12.76 -3.22
N TYR A 21 7.86 13.92 -3.80
CA TYR A 21 8.94 14.05 -4.79
C TYR A 21 10.32 13.73 -4.21
N GLU A 22 10.60 14.11 -2.95
CA GLU A 22 11.87 13.84 -2.28
C GLU A 22 12.15 12.33 -2.21
N VAL A 23 11.19 11.53 -1.70
CA VAL A 23 11.37 10.08 -1.58
C VAL A 23 11.42 9.37 -2.92
N ILE A 24 10.66 9.84 -3.93
CA ILE A 24 10.73 9.35 -5.30
C ILE A 24 12.12 9.59 -5.90
N LEU A 25 12.60 10.83 -5.83
CA LEU A 25 13.89 11.23 -6.39
C LEU A 25 15.04 10.47 -5.72
N LYS A 26 15.04 10.36 -4.38
CA LYS A 26 16.06 9.59 -3.65
C LYS A 26 16.03 8.11 -4.00
N THR A 27 14.84 7.51 -4.17
CA THR A 27 14.73 6.11 -4.58
C THR A 27 15.40 5.87 -5.93
N PHE A 28 15.10 6.68 -6.94
CA PHE A 28 15.63 6.52 -8.29
C PHE A 28 16.97 7.26 -8.51
N GLY A 29 17.49 7.90 -7.48
CA GLY A 29 18.89 8.33 -7.41
C GLY A 29 19.87 7.17 -7.38
N ASP A 30 19.44 6.02 -6.91
CA ASP A 30 20.18 4.76 -7.04
C ASP A 30 19.90 4.13 -8.40
N SER A 31 20.91 4.12 -9.28
CA SER A 31 20.78 3.61 -10.66
C SER A 31 20.37 2.13 -10.73
N ARG A 32 20.64 1.34 -9.67
CA ARG A 32 20.25 -0.08 -9.59
C ARG A 32 18.73 -0.26 -9.62
N MET A 33 17.96 0.76 -9.24
CA MET A 33 16.50 0.73 -9.33
C MET A 33 16.01 0.57 -10.77
N PHE A 34 16.78 1.05 -11.76
CA PHE A 34 16.45 0.87 -13.17
C PHE A 34 16.75 -0.55 -13.69
N ASP A 35 17.44 -1.38 -12.91
CA ASP A 35 17.58 -2.81 -13.22
C ASP A 35 16.33 -3.60 -12.74
N ILE A 36 15.61 -3.09 -11.75
CA ILE A 36 14.42 -3.71 -11.16
C ILE A 36 13.15 -3.43 -11.98
N CYS A 37 12.98 -2.17 -12.44
CA CYS A 37 11.77 -1.72 -13.11
C CYS A 37 12.00 -0.53 -14.03
N THR A 38 11.00 -0.23 -14.86
CA THR A 38 10.92 1.00 -15.66
C THR A 38 9.95 1.97 -14.97
N PRO A 39 10.44 2.98 -14.23
CA PRO A 39 9.60 3.95 -13.54
C PRO A 39 8.97 4.96 -14.49
N ILE A 40 7.69 5.28 -14.26
CA ILE A 40 6.93 6.31 -14.98
C ILE A 40 6.23 7.18 -13.95
N VAL A 41 6.73 8.40 -13.75
CA VAL A 41 6.14 9.37 -12.82
C VAL A 41 5.05 10.17 -13.52
N TYR A 42 3.86 10.13 -12.97
CA TYR A 42 2.71 10.95 -13.39
C TYR A 42 2.76 12.27 -12.64
N GLY A 43 3.40 13.30 -13.22
CA GLY A 43 3.66 14.52 -12.47
C GLY A 43 4.14 15.68 -13.35
N SER A 44 5.17 16.39 -12.89
CA SER A 44 5.80 17.51 -13.60
C SER A 44 7.30 17.47 -13.43
N THR A 45 8.03 17.49 -14.55
CA THR A 45 9.50 17.60 -14.55
C THR A 45 9.98 18.93 -13.96
N LYS A 46 9.19 20.01 -14.09
CA LYS A 46 9.49 21.31 -13.47
C LYS A 46 9.43 21.21 -11.93
N VAL A 47 8.36 20.58 -11.39
CA VAL A 47 8.21 20.37 -9.95
C VAL A 47 9.31 19.41 -9.44
N ALA A 48 9.58 18.32 -10.16
CA ALA A 48 10.65 17.40 -9.82
C ALA A 48 12.02 18.11 -9.79
N SER A 49 12.30 18.99 -10.77
CA SER A 49 13.53 19.78 -10.83
C SER A 49 13.64 20.77 -9.67
N TYR A 50 12.53 21.35 -9.23
CA TYR A 50 12.52 22.21 -8.04
C TYR A 50 12.90 21.41 -6.79
N HIS A 51 12.24 20.28 -6.54
CA HIS A 51 12.57 19.42 -5.38
C HIS A 51 14.01 18.90 -5.46
N LYS A 52 14.48 18.49 -6.65
CA LYS A 52 15.85 18.01 -6.85
C LYS A 52 16.90 19.03 -6.38
N LYS A 53 16.69 20.33 -6.65
CA LYS A 53 17.62 21.39 -6.23
C LYS A 53 17.75 21.53 -4.71
N LEU A 54 16.76 21.05 -3.94
CA LEU A 54 16.77 21.08 -2.49
C LEU A 54 17.47 19.86 -1.87
N LEU A 55 17.77 18.83 -2.68
CA LEU A 55 18.36 17.57 -2.22
C LEU A 55 19.88 17.61 -2.44
N THR A 56 20.62 17.75 -1.35
CA THR A 56 22.08 17.76 -1.34
C THR A 56 22.66 16.35 -1.28
N SER A 57 21.87 15.38 -0.82
CA SER A 57 22.25 13.98 -0.68
C SER A 57 22.21 13.17 -1.99
N MET A 58 21.78 13.80 -3.11
CA MET A 58 21.56 13.11 -4.38
C MET A 58 22.58 13.46 -5.48
N PRO A 59 22.82 12.52 -6.44
CA PRO A 59 23.57 12.84 -7.65
C PRO A 59 22.89 13.97 -8.43
N GLN A 60 23.64 15.03 -8.73
CA GLN A 60 23.13 16.18 -9.50
C GLN A 60 22.90 15.84 -11.00
N GLU A 61 23.45 14.74 -11.49
CA GLU A 61 23.41 14.32 -12.90
C GLU A 61 22.11 13.61 -13.31
N MET A 62 21.17 13.37 -12.36
CA MET A 62 19.90 12.72 -12.67
C MET A 62 19.11 13.50 -13.73
N GLN A 63 18.78 12.82 -14.82
CA GLN A 63 18.01 13.37 -15.94
C GLN A 63 16.58 12.80 -15.95
N PHE A 64 15.63 13.63 -16.33
CA PHE A 64 14.23 13.25 -16.53
C PHE A 64 13.93 13.10 -18.02
N THR A 65 13.30 11.99 -18.39
CA THR A 65 12.85 11.73 -19.76
C THR A 65 11.37 12.02 -19.87
N SER A 66 11.01 13.12 -20.54
CA SER A 66 9.60 13.46 -20.78
C SER A 66 9.02 12.57 -21.88
N ILE A 67 7.90 11.94 -21.59
CA ILE A 67 7.10 11.15 -22.53
C ILE A 67 5.66 11.65 -22.53
N ARG A 68 4.90 11.37 -23.58
CA ARG A 68 3.47 11.77 -23.71
C ARG A 68 2.53 10.67 -23.27
N ASP A 69 2.94 9.42 -23.47
CA ASP A 69 2.17 8.22 -23.17
C ASP A 69 3.06 7.16 -22.52
N ALA A 70 2.49 6.34 -21.62
CA ALA A 70 3.22 5.31 -20.91
C ALA A 70 3.77 4.21 -21.85
N SER A 71 3.22 4.06 -23.06
CA SER A 71 3.76 3.15 -24.09
C SER A 71 5.13 3.57 -24.59
N GLU A 72 5.44 4.87 -24.54
CA GLU A 72 6.73 5.45 -24.96
C GLU A 72 7.84 5.33 -23.90
N ALA A 73 7.54 4.72 -22.74
CA ALA A 73 8.49 4.60 -21.65
C ALA A 73 9.78 3.88 -22.08
N GLN A 74 10.89 4.55 -21.84
CA GLN A 74 12.23 4.08 -22.17
C GLN A 74 12.82 3.31 -20.99
N ASP A 75 13.35 2.12 -21.27
CA ASP A 75 14.05 1.34 -20.25
C ASP A 75 15.30 2.05 -19.75
N ARG A 76 15.65 1.81 -18.47
CA ARG A 76 16.78 2.46 -17.79
C ARG A 76 16.73 3.99 -17.77
N LYS A 77 15.56 4.59 -18.02
CA LYS A 77 15.34 6.03 -17.94
C LYS A 77 14.32 6.37 -16.86
N PHE A 78 14.46 7.55 -16.30
CA PHE A 78 13.48 8.08 -15.35
C PHE A 78 12.42 8.84 -16.13
N ASN A 79 11.34 8.11 -16.48
CA ASN A 79 10.27 8.60 -17.36
C ASN A 79 9.27 9.47 -16.61
N PHE A 80 8.82 10.54 -17.24
CA PHE A 80 7.80 11.45 -16.71
C PHE A 80 6.71 11.72 -17.75
N ILE A 81 5.47 11.57 -17.35
CA ILE A 81 4.30 12.09 -18.05
C ILE A 81 3.94 13.42 -17.39
N ASN A 82 4.20 14.53 -18.10
CA ASN A 82 3.89 15.86 -17.59
C ASN A 82 2.37 16.09 -17.67
N LEU A 83 1.71 16.28 -16.50
CA LEU A 83 0.28 16.48 -16.38
C LEU A 83 -0.12 17.94 -16.53
N THR A 84 0.81 18.86 -16.33
CA THR A 84 0.58 20.30 -16.50
C THR A 84 1.77 20.96 -17.19
N SER A 85 1.48 21.92 -18.05
CA SER A 85 2.48 22.83 -18.64
C SER A 85 2.59 24.14 -17.83
N GLU A 86 1.63 24.39 -16.93
CA GLU A 86 1.58 25.61 -16.12
C GLU A 86 2.76 25.68 -15.14
N GLU A 87 3.06 26.92 -14.75
CA GLU A 87 4.00 27.17 -13.67
C GLU A 87 3.26 26.97 -12.33
N VAL A 88 3.71 26.00 -11.55
CA VAL A 88 3.07 25.60 -10.30
C VAL A 88 3.80 26.23 -9.13
N LYS A 89 3.08 26.99 -8.31
CA LYS A 89 3.62 27.50 -7.03
C LYS A 89 3.73 26.34 -6.05
N ILE A 90 4.94 26.13 -5.51
CA ILE A 90 5.22 25.13 -4.49
C ILE A 90 5.35 25.86 -3.14
N ASP A 91 4.47 25.49 -2.19
CA ASP A 91 4.46 26.01 -0.83
C ASP A 91 4.80 24.88 0.16
N LEU A 92 6.09 24.53 0.27
CA LEU A 92 6.57 23.39 1.08
C LEU A 92 6.01 23.42 2.51
N GLY A 93 5.56 22.25 2.97
CA GLY A 93 5.00 22.06 4.30
C GLY A 93 3.59 22.62 4.49
N LYS A 94 2.92 23.05 3.40
CA LYS A 94 1.57 23.61 3.46
C LYS A 94 0.57 22.83 2.62
N SER A 95 -0.61 22.62 3.17
CA SER A 95 -1.74 22.09 2.44
C SER A 95 -2.35 23.18 1.55
N THR A 96 -2.41 22.94 0.24
CA THR A 96 -2.98 23.88 -0.74
C THR A 96 -3.93 23.15 -1.70
N ASP A 97 -4.94 23.84 -2.23
CA ASP A 97 -5.89 23.28 -3.20
C ASP A 97 -5.20 22.84 -4.50
N VAL A 98 -4.16 23.59 -4.91
CA VAL A 98 -3.36 23.26 -6.11
C VAL A 98 -2.65 21.92 -5.90
N ALA A 99 -2.05 21.68 -4.73
CA ALA A 99 -1.39 20.41 -4.43
C ALA A 99 -2.40 19.25 -4.41
N GLY A 100 -3.59 19.46 -3.85
CA GLY A 100 -4.68 18.48 -3.87
C GLY A 100 -5.16 18.15 -5.28
N ARG A 101 -5.40 19.16 -6.13
CA ARG A 101 -5.79 18.99 -7.52
C ARG A 101 -4.75 18.18 -8.30
N LEU A 102 -3.48 18.56 -8.23
CA LEU A 102 -2.41 17.85 -8.93
C LEU A 102 -2.21 16.42 -8.44
N SER A 103 -2.38 16.17 -7.13
CA SER A 103 -2.35 14.82 -6.56
C SER A 103 -3.45 13.94 -7.17
N ARG A 104 -4.67 14.49 -7.31
CA ARG A 104 -5.82 13.79 -7.90
C ARG A 104 -5.62 13.54 -9.39
N GLU A 105 -5.16 14.53 -10.15
CA GLU A 105 -4.84 14.38 -11.58
C GLU A 105 -3.80 13.28 -11.81
N SER A 106 -2.75 13.25 -10.98
CA SER A 106 -1.72 12.22 -11.00
C SER A 106 -2.29 10.82 -10.79
N LEU A 107 -3.13 10.68 -9.77
CA LEU A 107 -3.76 9.40 -9.43
C LEU A 107 -4.73 8.94 -10.52
N ASN A 108 -5.59 9.83 -11.01
CA ASN A 108 -6.58 9.53 -12.06
C ASN A 108 -5.90 9.05 -13.33
N ARG A 109 -4.86 9.75 -13.79
CA ARG A 109 -4.14 9.39 -15.02
C ARG A 109 -3.39 8.06 -14.86
N ALA A 110 -2.71 7.84 -13.74
CA ALA A 110 -2.03 6.57 -13.46
C ALA A 110 -3.00 5.39 -13.42
N CYS A 111 -4.17 5.56 -12.78
CA CYS A 111 -5.22 4.53 -12.76
C CYS A 111 -5.78 4.24 -14.15
N ALA A 112 -5.95 5.24 -14.99
CA ALA A 112 -6.42 5.05 -16.37
C ALA A 112 -5.42 4.23 -17.20
N ASP A 113 -4.13 4.56 -17.12
CA ASP A 113 -3.08 3.83 -17.84
C ASP A 113 -2.89 2.41 -17.28
N LEU A 114 -3.11 2.19 -15.96
CA LEU A 114 -3.09 0.87 -15.34
C LEU A 114 -4.26 0.00 -15.84
N LYS A 115 -5.48 0.56 -15.90
CA LYS A 115 -6.66 -0.13 -16.49
C LYS A 115 -6.46 -0.47 -17.95
N ALA A 116 -5.76 0.39 -18.70
CA ALA A 116 -5.47 0.18 -20.12
C ALA A 116 -4.30 -0.79 -20.36
N GLY A 117 -3.66 -1.33 -19.31
CA GLY A 117 -2.51 -2.23 -19.42
C GLY A 117 -1.24 -1.58 -19.98
N LYS A 118 -1.15 -0.24 -19.94
CA LYS A 118 0.05 0.49 -20.38
C LYS A 118 1.16 0.45 -19.34
N VAL A 119 0.79 0.26 -18.08
CA VAL A 119 1.68 0.05 -16.93
C VAL A 119 1.23 -1.18 -16.17
N ASP A 120 2.13 -1.79 -15.41
CA ASP A 120 1.92 -3.09 -14.80
C ASP A 120 1.49 -3.00 -13.32
N VAL A 121 2.03 -2.02 -12.58
CA VAL A 121 1.76 -1.82 -11.15
C VAL A 121 1.71 -0.32 -10.81
N LEU A 122 1.09 0.01 -9.67
CA LEU A 122 0.94 1.38 -9.17
C LEU A 122 1.63 1.53 -7.81
N VAL A 123 2.52 2.52 -7.71
CA VAL A 123 3.11 2.95 -6.43
C VAL A 123 2.70 4.41 -6.18
N THR A 124 2.04 4.67 -5.05
CA THR A 124 1.53 6.01 -4.75
C THR A 124 2.33 6.69 -3.66
N ALA A 125 2.82 7.90 -3.90
CA ALA A 125 3.37 8.73 -2.83
C ALA A 125 2.25 9.33 -1.96
N PRO A 126 2.57 9.82 -0.75
CA PRO A 126 1.56 10.26 0.21
C PRO A 126 0.74 11.47 -0.26
N ILE A 127 -0.56 11.42 -0.02
CA ILE A 127 -1.50 12.51 -0.28
C ILE A 127 -1.94 13.18 1.04
N ASN A 128 -2.35 14.43 0.96
CA ASN A 128 -3.08 15.06 2.04
C ASN A 128 -4.57 14.80 1.87
N LYS A 129 -5.15 14.08 2.83
CA LYS A 129 -6.55 13.63 2.78
C LYS A 129 -7.57 14.77 2.79
N ARG A 130 -7.20 15.96 3.21
CA ARG A 130 -8.08 17.13 3.24
C ARG A 130 -8.09 17.89 1.91
N ASN A 131 -6.91 18.21 1.36
CA ASN A 131 -6.83 19.04 0.16
C ASN A 131 -7.13 18.28 -1.14
N ILE A 132 -7.06 16.94 -1.13
CA ILE A 132 -7.40 16.13 -2.30
C ILE A 132 -8.91 16.02 -2.52
N GLN A 133 -9.73 16.33 -1.50
CA GLN A 133 -11.19 16.24 -1.60
C GLN A 133 -11.75 17.14 -2.72
N ALA A 134 -12.67 16.59 -3.48
CA ALA A 134 -13.38 17.27 -4.57
C ALA A 134 -14.65 16.47 -4.90
N PRO A 135 -15.57 17.03 -5.71
CA PRO A 135 -16.78 16.32 -6.11
C PRO A 135 -16.54 14.97 -6.78
N ASP A 136 -15.38 14.79 -7.43
CA ASP A 136 -14.93 13.55 -8.06
C ASP A 136 -13.98 12.73 -7.20
N PHE A 137 -13.70 13.16 -5.97
CA PHE A 137 -12.87 12.46 -4.99
C PHE A 137 -13.40 12.68 -3.56
N ASP A 138 -14.44 11.96 -3.20
CA ASP A 138 -15.02 11.96 -1.84
C ASP A 138 -14.72 10.62 -1.15
N PHE A 139 -13.42 10.41 -0.86
CA PHE A 139 -12.93 9.18 -0.25
C PHE A 139 -11.96 9.48 0.91
N PRO A 140 -11.97 8.66 1.99
CA PRO A 140 -11.05 8.82 3.13
C PRO A 140 -9.57 8.69 2.75
N GLY A 141 -9.26 8.02 1.64
CA GLY A 141 -7.90 7.81 1.19
C GLY A 141 -7.78 6.98 -0.09
N HIS A 142 -6.55 6.60 -0.42
CA HIS A 142 -6.26 5.82 -1.62
C HIS A 142 -6.98 4.47 -1.67
N THR A 143 -7.06 3.76 -0.54
CA THR A 143 -7.62 2.40 -0.49
C THR A 143 -9.08 2.39 -0.91
N GLU A 144 -9.87 3.27 -0.34
CA GLU A 144 -11.30 3.38 -0.61
C GLU A 144 -11.55 3.90 -2.04
N TYR A 145 -10.79 4.90 -2.47
CA TYR A 145 -10.84 5.39 -3.85
C TYR A 145 -10.52 4.28 -4.87
N LEU A 146 -9.45 3.52 -4.67
CA LEU A 146 -9.04 2.47 -5.61
C LEU A 146 -10.01 1.28 -5.60
N SER A 147 -10.56 0.93 -4.43
CA SER A 147 -11.62 -0.10 -4.34
C SER A 147 -12.84 0.28 -5.17
N HIS A 148 -13.26 1.54 -5.07
CA HIS A 148 -14.36 2.08 -5.89
C HIS A 148 -14.00 2.10 -7.38
N GLN A 149 -12.81 2.60 -7.74
CA GLN A 149 -12.35 2.70 -9.13
C GLN A 149 -12.23 1.35 -9.82
N PHE A 150 -11.89 0.30 -9.08
CA PHE A 150 -11.67 -1.05 -9.64
C PHE A 150 -12.83 -2.02 -9.34
N GLY A 151 -13.88 -1.56 -8.64
CA GLY A 151 -15.07 -2.36 -8.35
C GLY A 151 -14.79 -3.59 -7.51
N SER A 152 -13.87 -3.51 -6.53
CA SER A 152 -13.43 -4.66 -5.76
C SER A 152 -13.38 -4.38 -4.26
N SER A 153 -13.64 -5.42 -3.47
CA SER A 153 -13.35 -5.40 -2.02
C SER A 153 -11.84 -5.38 -1.79
N SER A 154 -11.39 -4.67 -0.76
CA SER A 154 -9.98 -4.57 -0.44
C SER A 154 -9.70 -4.77 1.05
N LEU A 155 -8.45 -5.14 1.36
CA LEU A 155 -7.91 -5.19 2.70
C LEU A 155 -6.64 -4.35 2.73
N MET A 156 -6.59 -3.36 3.62
CA MET A 156 -5.36 -2.62 3.89
C MET A 156 -4.40 -3.53 4.66
N MET A 157 -3.26 -3.83 4.07
CA MET A 157 -2.20 -4.62 4.68
C MET A 157 -0.94 -3.78 4.89
N MET A 158 -0.45 -3.78 6.11
CA MET A 158 0.86 -3.23 6.44
C MET A 158 1.89 -4.34 6.36
N VAL A 159 2.92 -4.16 5.54
CA VAL A 159 3.87 -5.23 5.16
C VAL A 159 5.30 -4.78 5.40
N CYS A 160 6.07 -5.64 6.05
CA CYS A 160 7.54 -5.61 6.08
C CYS A 160 8.07 -7.05 6.10
N ASP A 161 9.37 -7.24 6.08
CA ASP A 161 9.98 -8.58 6.06
C ASP A 161 9.59 -9.45 7.26
N ARG A 162 9.32 -8.81 8.41
CA ARG A 162 9.04 -9.50 9.68
C ARG A 162 7.56 -9.86 9.85
N ILE A 163 6.63 -9.08 9.31
CA ILE A 163 5.21 -9.23 9.59
C ILE A 163 4.32 -8.62 8.49
N ARG A 164 3.15 -9.23 8.29
CA ARG A 164 2.05 -8.72 7.46
C ARG A 164 0.81 -8.59 8.32
N ILE A 165 0.31 -7.36 8.47
CA ILE A 165 -0.86 -7.07 9.30
C ILE A 165 -1.98 -6.50 8.43
N GLY A 166 -3.09 -7.22 8.31
CA GLY A 166 -4.33 -6.73 7.72
C GLY A 166 -5.18 -6.00 8.74
N ILE A 167 -5.79 -4.87 8.35
CA ILE A 167 -6.66 -4.06 9.20
C ILE A 167 -8.10 -4.19 8.73
N MET A 168 -9.00 -4.74 9.56
CA MET A 168 -10.38 -5.03 9.15
C MET A 168 -11.23 -3.77 8.98
N THR A 169 -11.20 -2.85 9.93
CA THR A 169 -12.09 -1.67 9.95
C THR A 169 -11.42 -0.38 9.46
N ASN A 170 -10.13 -0.42 9.07
CA ASN A 170 -9.38 0.75 8.59
C ASN A 170 -9.55 1.99 9.50
N HIS A 171 -10.24 3.03 9.00
CA HIS A 171 -10.35 4.35 9.63
C HIS A 171 -11.68 4.58 10.39
N TYR A 172 -12.29 3.55 10.93
CA TYR A 172 -13.47 3.71 11.80
C TYR A 172 -13.08 4.35 13.13
N ALA A 173 -13.96 5.16 13.67
CA ALA A 173 -13.82 5.61 15.05
C ALA A 173 -13.92 4.41 16.01
N LEU A 174 -13.10 4.38 17.08
CA LEU A 174 -13.01 3.20 17.97
C LEU A 174 -14.38 2.76 18.53
N LYS A 175 -15.25 3.72 18.87
CA LYS A 175 -16.63 3.44 19.37
C LYS A 175 -17.51 2.70 18.35
N ASP A 176 -17.21 2.84 17.05
CA ASP A 176 -18.03 2.26 15.98
C ASP A 176 -17.46 0.92 15.49
N VAL A 177 -16.27 0.53 15.96
CA VAL A 177 -15.59 -0.71 15.57
C VAL A 177 -16.43 -1.95 15.89
N PRO A 178 -16.99 -2.16 17.11
CA PRO A 178 -17.76 -3.37 17.40
C PRO A 178 -18.97 -3.53 16.48
N GLY A 179 -19.67 -2.44 16.18
CA GLY A 179 -20.82 -2.44 15.27
C GLY A 179 -20.46 -2.69 13.79
N ALA A 180 -19.24 -2.35 13.39
CA ALA A 180 -18.74 -2.58 12.04
C ALA A 180 -18.26 -4.02 11.82
N LEU A 181 -17.84 -4.72 12.87
CA LEU A 181 -17.32 -6.11 12.81
C LEU A 181 -18.46 -7.12 12.67
N THR A 182 -19.17 -7.05 11.54
CA THR A 182 -20.21 -8.02 11.20
C THR A 182 -19.60 -9.37 10.79
N HIS A 183 -20.40 -10.44 10.90
CA HIS A 183 -20.02 -11.78 10.42
C HIS A 183 -19.47 -11.73 8.98
N ASN A 184 -20.19 -11.09 8.06
CA ASN A 184 -19.79 -11.02 6.64
C ASN A 184 -18.47 -10.28 6.47
N LEU A 185 -18.27 -9.14 7.16
CA LEU A 185 -17.00 -8.41 7.08
C LEU A 185 -15.83 -9.27 7.55
N LEU A 186 -15.98 -9.93 8.71
CA LEU A 186 -14.95 -10.80 9.28
C LEU A 186 -14.60 -11.94 8.33
N PHE A 187 -15.64 -12.64 7.83
CA PHE A 187 -15.49 -13.73 6.88
C PHE A 187 -14.76 -13.29 5.60
N ASP A 188 -15.28 -12.24 4.95
CA ASP A 188 -14.72 -11.74 3.68
C ASP A 188 -13.26 -11.30 3.83
N LYS A 189 -12.93 -10.62 4.93
CA LYS A 189 -11.54 -10.16 5.18
C LYS A 189 -10.58 -11.32 5.48
N MET A 190 -11.03 -12.36 6.21
CA MET A 190 -10.23 -13.56 6.44
C MET A 190 -9.97 -14.31 5.12
N MET A 191 -11.00 -14.50 4.29
CA MET A 191 -10.88 -15.14 2.99
C MET A 191 -9.96 -14.33 2.05
N LEU A 192 -10.15 -13.02 2.01
CA LEU A 192 -9.32 -12.13 1.18
C LEU A 192 -7.85 -12.15 1.61
N MET A 193 -7.58 -12.15 2.92
CA MET A 193 -6.22 -12.26 3.42
C MET A 193 -5.58 -13.60 3.05
N ASN A 194 -6.31 -14.71 3.19
CA ASN A 194 -5.84 -16.03 2.79
C ASN A 194 -5.48 -16.09 1.30
N GLU A 195 -6.35 -15.55 0.45
CA GLU A 195 -6.08 -15.49 -1.00
C GLU A 195 -4.88 -14.61 -1.33
N SER A 196 -4.78 -13.44 -0.69
CA SER A 196 -3.64 -12.55 -0.89
C SER A 196 -2.32 -13.19 -0.44
N LEU A 197 -2.30 -13.85 0.72
CA LEU A 197 -1.09 -14.56 1.18
C LEU A 197 -0.66 -15.65 0.20
N LYS A 198 -1.60 -16.33 -0.45
CA LYS A 198 -1.31 -17.33 -1.48
C LYS A 198 -0.81 -16.70 -2.78
N ARG A 199 -1.63 -15.82 -3.35
CA ARG A 199 -1.42 -15.29 -4.69
C ARG A 199 -0.37 -14.17 -4.74
N ASP A 200 -0.40 -13.25 -3.74
CA ASP A 200 0.45 -12.07 -3.76
C ASP A 200 1.81 -12.32 -3.08
N PHE A 201 1.84 -13.22 -2.09
CA PHE A 201 3.05 -13.53 -1.33
C PHE A 201 3.61 -14.94 -1.57
N GLY A 202 2.97 -15.76 -2.42
CA GLY A 202 3.46 -17.09 -2.79
C GLY A 202 3.44 -18.13 -1.68
N ILE A 203 2.61 -17.95 -0.64
CA ILE A 203 2.57 -18.84 0.52
C ILE A 203 1.50 -19.91 0.31
N THR A 204 1.90 -21.15 0.06
CA THR A 204 0.98 -22.23 -0.32
C THR A 204 -0.08 -22.56 0.76
N ARG A 205 0.29 -22.56 2.04
CA ARG A 205 -0.60 -22.88 3.17
C ARG A 205 -0.49 -21.83 4.28
N PRO A 206 -0.98 -20.60 4.04
CA PRO A 206 -0.78 -19.50 4.97
C PRO A 206 -1.51 -19.71 6.28
N LYS A 207 -0.85 -19.40 7.40
CA LYS A 207 -1.41 -19.36 8.74
C LYS A 207 -1.75 -17.93 9.11
N ILE A 208 -2.99 -17.68 9.47
CA ILE A 208 -3.51 -16.35 9.80
C ILE A 208 -3.85 -16.31 11.28
N ALA A 209 -3.28 -15.35 12.01
CA ALA A 209 -3.71 -15.02 13.37
C ALA A 209 -4.81 -13.96 13.32
N VAL A 210 -5.88 -14.16 14.05
CA VAL A 210 -6.95 -13.16 14.25
C VAL A 210 -6.84 -12.62 15.66
N LEU A 211 -6.72 -11.32 15.83
CA LEU A 211 -6.63 -10.69 17.15
C LEU A 211 -8.02 -10.60 17.80
N ALA A 212 -8.03 -10.59 19.12
CA ALA A 212 -9.24 -10.39 19.91
C ALA A 212 -9.66 -8.91 19.94
N LEU A 213 -10.94 -8.65 20.13
CA LEU A 213 -11.45 -7.30 20.37
C LEU A 213 -11.29 -6.90 21.83
N ASP A 214 -11.69 -7.81 22.74
CA ASP A 214 -11.68 -7.55 24.17
C ASP A 214 -10.35 -7.95 24.82
N PRO A 215 -9.96 -7.32 25.93
CA PRO A 215 -8.82 -7.79 26.73
C PRO A 215 -8.98 -9.27 27.09
N HIS A 216 -7.88 -10.03 27.05
CA HIS A 216 -7.87 -11.49 27.33
C HIS A 216 -8.85 -12.31 26.50
N ALA A 217 -9.24 -11.82 25.30
CA ALA A 217 -10.26 -12.42 24.43
C ALA A 217 -11.61 -12.62 25.18
N GLY A 218 -11.95 -11.66 26.04
CA GLY A 218 -13.19 -11.64 26.80
C GLY A 218 -13.20 -12.50 28.06
N ASP A 219 -12.13 -13.24 28.35
CA ASP A 219 -11.99 -14.11 29.55
C ASP A 219 -13.26 -14.98 29.79
N ASP A 220 -13.61 -15.78 28.80
CA ASP A 220 -14.84 -16.62 28.77
C ASP A 220 -16.13 -15.88 29.03
N GLY A 221 -16.20 -14.58 28.81
CA GLY A 221 -17.38 -13.74 28.97
C GLY A 221 -17.39 -12.91 30.26
N VAL A 222 -16.34 -12.98 31.08
CA VAL A 222 -16.19 -12.16 32.29
C VAL A 222 -15.94 -10.68 31.94
N ILE A 223 -15.13 -10.41 30.93
CA ILE A 223 -14.79 -9.05 30.47
C ILE A 223 -15.72 -8.65 29.30
N GLY A 224 -15.95 -9.57 28.37
CA GLY A 224 -16.80 -9.38 27.21
C GLY A 224 -17.10 -10.69 26.50
N ASP A 225 -18.13 -10.72 25.69
CA ASP A 225 -18.55 -11.92 24.97
C ASP A 225 -18.42 -11.80 23.43
N PHE A 226 -17.95 -10.67 22.93
CA PHE A 226 -17.84 -10.39 21.49
C PHE A 226 -16.93 -11.41 20.79
N ASP A 227 -15.76 -11.67 21.34
CA ASP A 227 -14.80 -12.61 20.77
C ASP A 227 -15.38 -14.03 20.68
N LYS A 228 -16.10 -14.46 21.73
CA LYS A 228 -16.73 -15.78 21.79
C LYS A 228 -17.95 -15.90 20.88
N LYS A 229 -18.79 -14.85 20.84
CA LYS A 229 -20.08 -14.89 20.10
C LYS A 229 -19.98 -14.49 18.65
N VAL A 230 -18.99 -13.66 18.28
CA VAL A 230 -18.90 -13.10 16.93
C VAL A 230 -17.63 -13.59 16.21
N ILE A 231 -16.45 -13.45 16.81
CA ILE A 231 -15.19 -13.74 16.11
C ILE A 231 -14.93 -15.24 15.99
N ARG A 232 -15.07 -15.99 17.09
CA ARG A 232 -14.81 -17.44 17.11
C ARG A 232 -15.65 -18.20 16.09
N PRO A 233 -16.97 -18.01 15.98
CA PRO A 233 -17.77 -18.71 14.98
C PRO A 233 -17.33 -18.48 13.54
N VAL A 234 -16.86 -17.26 13.21
CA VAL A 234 -16.34 -16.96 11.87
C VAL A 234 -15.00 -17.65 11.62
N ILE A 235 -14.12 -17.71 12.63
CA ILE A 235 -12.87 -18.48 12.53
C ILE A 235 -13.18 -19.95 12.25
N ASP A 236 -14.10 -20.56 12.99
CA ASP A 236 -14.49 -21.96 12.82
C ASP A 236 -15.08 -22.20 11.41
N GLU A 237 -15.88 -21.25 10.91
CA GLU A 237 -16.44 -21.33 9.56
C GLU A 237 -15.35 -21.28 8.47
N VAL A 238 -14.40 -20.32 8.53
CA VAL A 238 -13.34 -20.25 7.51
C VAL A 238 -12.39 -21.45 7.60
N GLN A 239 -12.18 -22.02 8.79
CA GLN A 239 -11.43 -23.27 8.97
C GLN A 239 -12.14 -24.44 8.27
N SER A 240 -13.46 -24.52 8.34
CA SER A 240 -14.25 -25.54 7.62
C SER A 240 -14.10 -25.47 6.10
N LYS A 241 -13.69 -24.29 5.58
CA LYS A 241 -13.37 -24.06 4.17
C LYS A 241 -11.87 -24.24 3.84
N GLY A 242 -11.07 -24.76 4.79
CA GLY A 242 -9.67 -25.08 4.62
C GLY A 242 -8.71 -23.89 4.82
N VAL A 243 -9.16 -22.77 5.37
CA VAL A 243 -8.31 -21.63 5.74
C VAL A 243 -7.72 -21.88 7.13
N LEU A 244 -6.41 -21.73 7.26
CA LEU A 244 -5.70 -21.91 8.52
C LEU A 244 -5.73 -20.60 9.35
N ALA A 245 -6.90 -20.20 9.81
CA ALA A 245 -7.09 -19.07 10.70
C ALA A 245 -7.15 -19.53 12.16
N TYR A 246 -6.51 -18.80 13.05
CA TYR A 246 -6.40 -19.13 14.47
C TYR A 246 -6.68 -17.89 15.32
N GLY A 247 -7.20 -18.05 16.51
CA GLY A 247 -7.53 -16.98 17.43
C GLY A 247 -8.92 -17.18 18.04
N PRO A 248 -9.55 -16.12 18.57
CA PRO A 248 -8.99 -14.78 18.75
C PRO A 248 -7.84 -14.75 19.78
N PHE A 249 -6.78 -13.99 19.49
CA PHE A 249 -5.62 -13.85 20.38
C PHE A 249 -5.65 -12.51 21.11
N PRO A 250 -5.45 -12.46 22.43
CA PRO A 250 -5.21 -11.21 23.15
C PRO A 250 -3.98 -10.49 22.58
N SER A 251 -4.15 -9.22 22.15
CA SER A 251 -3.15 -8.50 21.37
C SER A 251 -1.84 -8.29 22.13
N ASP A 252 -1.92 -7.97 23.42
CA ASP A 252 -0.77 -7.71 24.29
C ASP A 252 0.11 -8.96 24.42
N GLY A 253 -0.46 -10.10 24.78
CA GLY A 253 0.22 -11.36 24.89
C GLY A 253 0.76 -11.86 23.54
N PHE A 254 -0.01 -11.70 22.47
CA PHE A 254 0.36 -12.12 21.12
C PHE A 254 1.61 -11.42 20.60
N PHE A 255 1.69 -10.12 20.72
CA PHE A 255 2.87 -9.36 20.30
C PHE A 255 3.99 -9.43 21.34
N GLY A 256 3.66 -9.43 22.63
CA GLY A 256 4.64 -9.47 23.71
C GLY A 256 5.43 -10.79 23.80
N SER A 257 4.80 -11.92 23.46
CA SER A 257 5.44 -13.25 23.46
C SER A 257 6.11 -13.62 22.14
N SER A 258 6.07 -12.74 21.13
CA SER A 258 6.56 -13.05 19.78
C SER A 258 5.82 -14.20 19.06
N GLU A 259 4.60 -14.53 19.51
CA GLU A 259 3.74 -15.54 18.87
C GLU A 259 3.46 -15.23 17.39
N PHE A 260 3.47 -13.95 17.01
CA PHE A 260 3.28 -13.51 15.63
C PHE A 260 4.26 -14.15 14.64
N ASN A 261 5.46 -14.58 15.07
CA ASN A 261 6.43 -15.26 14.22
C ASN A 261 5.98 -16.65 13.74
N LYS A 262 4.92 -17.22 14.32
CA LYS A 262 4.34 -18.50 13.91
C LYS A 262 3.32 -18.38 12.78
N PHE A 263 2.99 -17.14 12.37
CA PHE A 263 1.94 -16.82 11.41
C PHE A 263 2.49 -16.07 10.21
N ASP A 264 1.89 -16.30 9.06
CA ASP A 264 2.24 -15.63 7.81
C ASP A 264 1.54 -14.27 7.69
N GLY A 265 0.43 -14.11 8.40
CA GLY A 265 -0.31 -12.86 8.47
C GLY A 265 -1.13 -12.73 9.75
N VAL A 266 -1.37 -11.50 10.15
CA VAL A 266 -2.14 -11.13 11.34
C VAL A 266 -3.31 -10.26 10.91
N LEU A 267 -4.52 -10.58 11.35
CA LEU A 267 -5.70 -9.73 11.18
C LEU A 267 -5.98 -8.96 12.46
N ALA A 268 -5.75 -7.66 12.42
CA ALA A 268 -6.14 -6.72 13.44
C ALA A 268 -7.55 -6.19 13.16
N LEU A 269 -8.35 -6.04 14.20
CA LEU A 269 -9.75 -5.66 14.08
C LEU A 269 -9.90 -4.15 13.83
N TYR A 270 -9.01 -3.34 14.39
CA TYR A 270 -9.02 -1.89 14.24
C TYR A 270 -7.61 -1.32 14.03
N HIS A 271 -7.58 -0.08 13.58
CA HIS A 271 -6.38 0.59 13.10
C HIS A 271 -5.19 0.50 14.07
N ASP A 272 -5.32 1.01 15.29
CA ASP A 272 -4.18 1.13 16.20
C ASP A 272 -3.74 -0.21 16.77
N GLN A 273 -4.64 -1.20 16.86
CA GLN A 273 -4.31 -2.57 17.26
C GLN A 273 -3.22 -3.19 16.37
N GLY A 274 -3.28 -2.90 15.05
CA GLY A 274 -2.29 -3.39 14.10
C GLY A 274 -1.14 -2.42 13.86
N LEU A 275 -1.41 -1.12 13.77
CA LEU A 275 -0.40 -0.15 13.35
C LEU A 275 0.61 0.20 14.45
N ILE A 276 0.23 0.17 15.71
CA ILE A 276 1.17 0.41 16.82
C ILE A 276 2.30 -0.63 16.79
N PRO A 277 2.03 -1.95 16.89
CA PRO A 277 3.09 -2.96 16.83
C PRO A 277 3.82 -2.96 15.49
N PHE A 278 3.11 -2.75 14.37
CA PHE A 278 3.75 -2.67 13.06
C PHE A 278 4.81 -1.55 12.99
N LYS A 279 4.46 -0.34 13.42
CA LYS A 279 5.38 0.80 13.38
C LYS A 279 6.55 0.65 14.34
N LEU A 280 6.37 -0.04 15.47
CA LEU A 280 7.48 -0.38 16.38
C LEU A 280 8.46 -1.36 15.72
N MET A 281 7.97 -2.28 14.88
CA MET A 281 8.81 -3.28 14.22
C MET A 281 9.44 -2.77 12.92
N SER A 282 8.77 -1.87 12.18
CA SER A 282 9.18 -1.43 10.84
C SER A 282 8.81 0.02 10.55
N PHE A 283 9.41 0.96 11.26
CA PHE A 283 9.13 2.38 11.06
C PHE A 283 9.66 2.89 9.70
N THR A 284 10.82 2.42 9.25
CA THR A 284 11.53 2.94 8.08
C THR A 284 11.21 2.21 6.77
N GLU A 285 10.82 0.93 6.82
CA GLU A 285 10.68 0.06 5.66
C GLU A 285 9.25 -0.38 5.37
N GLY A 286 8.33 0.00 6.26
CA GLY A 286 6.94 -0.42 6.19
C GLY A 286 6.27 0.00 4.88
N VAL A 287 5.50 -0.91 4.31
CA VAL A 287 4.72 -0.70 3.09
C VAL A 287 3.24 -0.86 3.39
N ASN A 288 2.43 0.04 2.88
CA ASN A 288 0.98 -0.12 2.82
C ASN A 288 0.63 -0.76 1.47
N TYR A 289 0.15 -1.99 1.53
CA TYR A 289 -0.33 -2.75 0.39
C TYR A 289 -1.86 -2.82 0.42
N THR A 290 -2.51 -2.66 -0.74
CA THR A 290 -3.97 -2.81 -0.88
C THR A 290 -4.28 -4.18 -1.51
N ALA A 291 -4.52 -5.17 -0.67
CA ALA A 291 -4.88 -6.53 -1.11
C ALA A 291 -6.31 -6.57 -1.66
N GLY A 292 -6.60 -7.52 -2.54
CA GLY A 292 -7.93 -7.74 -3.14
C GLY A 292 -8.21 -6.92 -4.40
N LEU A 293 -7.38 -5.92 -4.72
CA LEU A 293 -7.51 -5.22 -6.00
C LEU A 293 -7.07 -6.11 -7.17
N PRO A 294 -7.71 -5.99 -8.34
CA PRO A 294 -7.27 -6.70 -9.56
C PRO A 294 -5.88 -6.26 -10.01
N TYR A 295 -5.47 -5.04 -9.64
CA TYR A 295 -4.16 -4.47 -9.92
C TYR A 295 -3.32 -4.36 -8.65
N VAL A 296 -1.99 -4.44 -8.80
CA VAL A 296 -1.08 -4.28 -7.67
C VAL A 296 -0.92 -2.80 -7.34
N ARG A 297 -1.22 -2.45 -6.09
CA ARG A 297 -0.97 -1.10 -5.58
C ARG A 297 -0.27 -1.14 -4.23
N THR A 298 0.84 -0.41 -4.13
CA THR A 298 1.58 -0.21 -2.87
C THR A 298 1.82 1.28 -2.60
N SER A 299 2.16 1.60 -1.37
CA SER A 299 2.60 2.94 -0.97
C SER A 299 3.49 2.86 0.26
N PRO A 300 4.31 3.89 0.54
CA PRO A 300 5.02 3.98 1.80
C PRO A 300 4.05 4.06 2.98
N ALA A 301 4.51 3.64 4.16
CA ALA A 301 3.71 3.62 5.39
C ALA A 301 3.67 4.97 6.14
N HIS A 302 4.28 6.03 5.58
CA HIS A 302 4.29 7.37 6.15
C HIS A 302 3.34 8.33 5.42
N GLY A 303 3.06 9.48 6.04
CA GLY A 303 2.25 10.55 5.47
C GLY A 303 3.06 11.56 4.66
N THR A 304 2.45 12.73 4.41
CA THR A 304 3.02 13.83 3.60
C THR A 304 4.30 14.46 4.16
N GLY A 305 4.61 14.27 5.45
CA GLY A 305 5.84 14.77 6.08
C GLY A 305 6.07 16.27 5.91
N TYR A 306 5.02 17.07 6.08
CA TYR A 306 5.10 18.53 5.88
C TYR A 306 6.14 19.23 6.74
N ASP A 307 6.38 18.72 7.94
CA ASP A 307 7.36 19.23 8.90
C ASP A 307 8.81 19.11 8.41
N ILE A 308 9.10 18.16 7.55
CA ILE A 308 10.43 17.89 6.97
C ILE A 308 10.52 18.16 5.46
N ALA A 309 9.42 18.57 4.82
CA ALA A 309 9.39 18.82 3.38
C ALA A 309 10.43 19.87 2.96
N GLY A 310 11.23 19.56 1.94
CA GLY A 310 12.30 20.42 1.43
C GLY A 310 13.54 20.54 2.30
N LYS A 311 13.67 19.71 3.34
CA LYS A 311 14.82 19.73 4.26
C LYS A 311 15.84 18.61 4.02
N ASP A 312 15.66 17.82 2.97
CA ASP A 312 16.52 16.65 2.64
C ASP A 312 16.63 15.62 3.78
N LYS A 313 15.55 15.48 4.59
CA LYS A 313 15.50 14.59 5.75
C LYS A 313 14.62 13.35 5.58
N ALA A 314 13.77 13.32 4.56
CA ALA A 314 12.90 12.16 4.34
C ALA A 314 13.73 10.95 3.90
N SER A 315 13.47 9.80 4.53
CA SER A 315 14.05 8.52 4.11
C SER A 315 13.22 7.95 2.95
N GLU A 316 13.89 7.52 1.90
CA GLU A 316 13.29 6.86 0.75
C GLU A 316 13.01 5.36 0.97
N GLN A 317 13.47 4.78 2.06
CA GLN A 317 13.44 3.31 2.25
C GLN A 317 12.03 2.73 2.16
N SER A 318 11.05 3.33 2.82
CA SER A 318 9.66 2.86 2.75
C SER A 318 9.09 2.95 1.33
N PHE A 319 9.42 4.00 0.56
CA PHE A 319 8.99 4.13 -0.83
C PHE A 319 9.72 3.13 -1.73
N ARG A 320 11.03 2.93 -1.54
CA ARG A 320 11.83 1.92 -2.23
C ARG A 320 11.29 0.52 -1.98
N SER A 321 10.98 0.18 -0.72
CA SER A 321 10.34 -1.08 -0.34
C SER A 321 8.97 -1.25 -0.99
N ALA A 322 8.19 -0.17 -1.15
CA ALA A 322 6.92 -0.21 -1.85
C ALA A 322 7.10 -0.55 -3.34
N VAL A 323 8.13 -0.03 -4.01
CA VAL A 323 8.46 -0.39 -5.41
C VAL A 323 8.86 -1.86 -5.50
N TYR A 324 9.74 -2.35 -4.63
CA TYR A 324 10.15 -3.76 -4.62
C TYR A 324 8.95 -4.69 -4.39
N LEU A 325 8.14 -4.37 -3.38
CA LEU A 325 6.96 -5.18 -3.05
C LEU A 325 5.98 -5.23 -4.23
N ALA A 326 5.72 -4.11 -4.90
CA ALA A 326 4.83 -4.07 -6.07
C ALA A 326 5.34 -4.99 -7.19
N CYS A 327 6.64 -4.95 -7.49
CA CYS A 327 7.24 -5.81 -8.51
C CYS A 327 7.19 -7.29 -8.12
N ASN A 328 7.46 -7.62 -6.84
CA ASN A 328 7.43 -9.00 -6.35
C ASN A 328 6.01 -9.57 -6.38
N ILE A 329 5.02 -8.81 -5.91
CA ILE A 329 3.61 -9.24 -5.95
C ILE A 329 3.17 -9.51 -7.40
N LEU A 330 3.56 -8.68 -8.35
CA LEU A 330 3.20 -8.93 -9.75
C LEU A 330 3.80 -10.24 -10.28
N ARG A 331 5.07 -10.54 -9.94
CA ARG A 331 5.71 -11.81 -10.31
C ARG A 331 5.01 -13.00 -9.67
N ASN A 332 4.74 -12.91 -8.37
CA ASN A 332 4.02 -13.96 -7.64
C ASN A 332 2.62 -14.22 -8.23
N ARG A 333 1.89 -13.16 -8.60
CA ARG A 333 0.57 -13.29 -9.25
C ARG A 333 0.66 -14.03 -10.57
N LYS A 334 1.64 -13.69 -11.41
CA LYS A 334 1.86 -14.38 -12.69
C LYS A 334 2.18 -15.85 -12.47
N GLU A 335 3.10 -16.17 -11.59
CA GLU A 335 3.46 -17.53 -11.23
C GLU A 335 2.26 -18.31 -10.67
N TYR A 336 1.52 -17.72 -9.74
CA TYR A 336 0.31 -18.33 -9.19
C TYR A 336 -0.75 -18.61 -10.26
N ASP A 337 -1.00 -17.65 -11.14
CA ASP A 337 -1.99 -17.79 -12.21
C ASP A 337 -1.53 -18.85 -13.24
N GLU A 338 -0.24 -18.94 -13.57
CA GLU A 338 0.34 -20.00 -14.45
C GLU A 338 0.22 -21.39 -13.82
N LEU A 339 0.58 -21.54 -12.54
CA LEU A 339 0.48 -22.81 -11.82
C LEU A 339 -0.95 -23.31 -11.69
N ASN A 340 -1.92 -22.40 -11.63
CA ASN A 340 -3.36 -22.74 -11.49
C ASN A 340 -4.12 -22.77 -12.82
N ALA A 341 -3.48 -22.44 -13.96
CA ALA A 341 -4.14 -22.44 -15.27
C ALA A 341 -4.58 -23.85 -15.71
N ASN A 342 -3.85 -24.90 -15.31
CA ASN A 342 -4.15 -26.30 -15.63
C ASN A 342 -4.05 -27.18 -14.37
N PRO A 343 -4.97 -27.06 -13.40
CA PRO A 343 -4.95 -27.90 -12.23
C PRO A 343 -5.11 -29.36 -12.65
N LEU A 344 -4.25 -30.24 -12.13
CA LEU A 344 -4.44 -31.69 -12.28
C LEU A 344 -5.83 -32.05 -11.73
N LYS A 345 -6.64 -32.72 -12.57
CA LYS A 345 -7.98 -33.19 -12.19
C LYS A 345 -7.90 -34.34 -11.20
#